data_abb9b937f2fcafd17dd6e1c568c0b015
#
_entry.id   abb9b937f2fcafd17dd6e1c568c0b015
#
_cell.length_a   1.000
_cell.length_b   1.000
_cell.length_c   1.000
_cell.angle_alpha   90.00
_cell.angle_beta   90.00
_cell.angle_gamma   90.00
#
_symmetry.space_group_name_H-M   'P 1'
#
loop_
_entity.id
_entity.type
_entity.pdbx_description
1 polymer ?
#
loop_
_entity_poly.entity_id
_entity_poly.type
_entity_poly.pdbx_seq_one_letter_code
_entity_poly.pdbx_strand_id
1 'polypeptide(L)'
;LGAIAAGNCAIIKPSEITPNTSKVLADLIAQTFDPNYITVVEGDKTVSEELLQQKFDHIFYTGGSAVGKIVMKAAAEHLTPVTLELGGKSPCIVEPDIHVEHSAKRIIWGKFINAGQTCIAPDYLLVHREIKEELVSAMQACLQEFYGENPQESSDYSRIVSEKHFNRLRQFLDQGKVIAGGETDAETRYIAPTLLDRVSWEDPVMEEEIFGPILPIIEYDDLDRAIAQINAYPKPLALYLFSKDKNKQQKVLQETSAGGVTLNDTIIHIASTELPFG
;
A
#
# COMPACT_ATOMS: atom_id res chain seq x y z
N LEU A 1 21.15 3.54 -0.09
CA LEU A 1 21.81 4.85 -0.32
C LEU A 1 22.19 5.50 1.01
N GLY A 2 21.25 5.66 1.98
CA GLY A 2 21.54 6.33 3.27
C GLY A 2 22.68 5.71 4.06
N ALA A 3 22.74 4.38 4.17
CA ALA A 3 23.84 3.68 4.84
C ALA A 3 25.20 4.03 4.22
N ILE A 4 25.27 3.99 2.89
CA ILE A 4 26.50 4.30 2.14
C ILE A 4 26.89 5.76 2.29
N ALA A 5 25.93 6.68 2.19
CA ALA A 5 26.17 8.11 2.37
C ALA A 5 26.70 8.45 3.76
N ALA A 6 26.33 7.67 4.77
CA ALA A 6 26.83 7.77 6.14
C ALA A 6 28.14 7.00 6.39
N GLY A 7 28.74 6.38 5.37
CA GLY A 7 30.01 5.64 5.48
C GLY A 7 29.87 4.23 6.08
N ASN A 8 28.69 3.66 6.09
CA ASN A 8 28.45 2.32 6.63
C ASN A 8 28.60 1.25 5.57
N CYS A 9 28.99 0.04 5.97
CA CYS A 9 28.82 -1.16 5.19
C CYS A 9 27.35 -1.58 5.17
N ALA A 10 26.94 -2.35 4.15
CA ALA A 10 25.56 -2.76 4.03
C ALA A 10 25.42 -4.23 3.56
N ILE A 11 24.56 -4.98 4.23
CA ILE A 11 24.06 -6.26 3.75
C ILE A 11 22.64 -6.05 3.25
N ILE A 12 22.37 -6.43 2.01
CA ILE A 12 21.05 -6.37 1.38
C ILE A 12 20.51 -7.78 1.30
N LYS A 13 19.35 -8.02 1.91
CA LYS A 13 18.59 -9.27 1.74
C LYS A 13 17.32 -8.96 0.95
N PRO A 14 17.32 -9.18 -0.38
CA PRO A 14 16.14 -8.95 -1.20
C PRO A 14 15.06 -10.01 -0.95
N SER A 15 13.83 -9.74 -1.40
CA SER A 15 12.71 -10.66 -1.24
C SER A 15 12.84 -11.88 -2.15
N GLU A 16 12.62 -13.07 -1.59
CA GLU A 16 12.52 -14.33 -2.34
C GLU A 16 11.29 -14.40 -3.24
N ILE A 17 10.31 -13.52 -3.03
CA ILE A 17 9.08 -13.47 -3.84
C ILE A 17 9.37 -12.92 -5.24
N THR A 18 10.46 -12.17 -5.41
CA THR A 18 10.90 -11.59 -6.69
C THR A 18 12.28 -12.11 -7.11
N PRO A 19 12.43 -13.43 -7.38
CA PRO A 19 13.75 -14.07 -7.53
C PRO A 19 14.57 -13.48 -8.68
N ASN A 20 13.94 -13.15 -9.81
CA ASN A 20 14.65 -12.57 -10.94
C ASN A 20 15.24 -11.18 -10.64
N THR A 21 14.47 -10.32 -9.94
CA THR A 21 14.93 -9.00 -9.51
C THR A 21 16.05 -9.14 -8.46
N SER A 22 15.89 -10.06 -7.52
CA SER A 22 16.90 -10.36 -6.49
C SER A 22 18.22 -10.80 -7.11
N LYS A 23 18.16 -11.68 -8.10
CA LYS A 23 19.34 -12.15 -8.84
C LYS A 23 20.06 -11.01 -9.57
N VAL A 24 19.31 -10.18 -10.31
CA VAL A 24 19.90 -9.02 -11.03
C VAL A 24 20.55 -8.06 -10.03
N LEU A 25 19.90 -7.79 -8.90
CA LEU A 25 20.47 -6.94 -7.85
C LEU A 25 21.77 -7.53 -7.27
N ALA A 26 21.79 -8.84 -6.99
CA ALA A 26 22.97 -9.52 -6.48
C ALA A 26 24.14 -9.44 -7.48
N ASP A 27 23.89 -9.71 -8.76
CA ASP A 27 24.89 -9.65 -9.82
C ASP A 27 25.45 -8.22 -10.00
N LEU A 28 24.59 -7.20 -10.01
CA LEU A 28 25.01 -5.80 -10.13
C LEU A 28 25.87 -5.34 -8.94
N ILE A 29 25.48 -5.68 -7.73
CA ILE A 29 26.23 -5.31 -6.52
C ILE A 29 27.58 -6.02 -6.52
N ALA A 30 27.63 -7.31 -6.80
CA ALA A 30 28.88 -8.08 -6.82
C ALA A 30 29.87 -7.60 -7.90
N GLN A 31 29.38 -7.05 -9.01
CA GLN A 31 30.23 -6.49 -10.09
C GLN A 31 30.73 -5.07 -9.76
N THR A 32 30.06 -4.37 -8.83
CA THR A 32 30.29 -2.93 -8.63
C THR A 32 31.06 -2.63 -7.35
N PHE A 33 30.83 -3.41 -6.29
CA PHE A 33 31.32 -3.13 -4.94
C PHE A 33 32.16 -4.27 -4.38
N ASP A 34 33.12 -3.93 -3.51
CA ASP A 34 33.80 -4.90 -2.67
C ASP A 34 32.78 -5.56 -1.71
N PRO A 35 32.75 -6.91 -1.60
CA PRO A 35 31.79 -7.61 -0.75
C PRO A 35 31.92 -7.27 0.75
N ASN A 36 33.05 -6.77 1.20
CA ASN A 36 33.22 -6.26 2.56
C ASN A 36 32.56 -4.90 2.78
N TYR A 37 32.20 -4.21 1.69
CA TYR A 37 31.53 -2.90 1.76
C TYR A 37 30.02 -3.04 1.54
N ILE A 38 29.61 -3.68 0.44
CA ILE A 38 28.20 -3.94 0.14
C ILE A 38 28.08 -5.37 -0.39
N THR A 39 27.23 -6.16 0.21
CA THR A 39 26.93 -7.52 -0.25
C THR A 39 25.44 -7.79 -0.29
N VAL A 40 25.05 -8.75 -1.13
CA VAL A 40 23.66 -9.26 -1.22
C VAL A 40 23.64 -10.67 -0.74
N VAL A 41 22.70 -10.98 0.17
CA VAL A 41 22.44 -12.33 0.65
C VAL A 41 21.06 -12.75 0.12
N GLU A 42 21.04 -13.59 -0.89
CA GLU A 42 19.81 -14.19 -1.41
C GLU A 42 19.37 -15.35 -0.52
N GLY A 43 18.09 -15.60 -0.49
CA GLY A 43 17.52 -16.74 0.22
C GLY A 43 16.12 -16.45 0.77
N ASP A 44 15.55 -17.48 1.32
CA ASP A 44 14.19 -17.52 1.85
C ASP A 44 14.09 -17.06 3.32
N LYS A 45 12.97 -17.40 3.95
CA LYS A 45 12.71 -17.13 5.36
C LYS A 45 13.82 -17.64 6.27
N THR A 46 14.40 -18.82 5.99
CA THR A 46 15.45 -19.43 6.82
C THR A 46 16.69 -18.56 6.86
N VAL A 47 17.14 -18.08 5.69
CA VAL A 47 18.27 -17.15 5.58
C VAL A 47 17.98 -15.83 6.29
N SER A 48 16.75 -15.33 6.21
CA SER A 48 16.34 -14.12 6.94
C SER A 48 16.43 -14.32 8.46
N GLU A 49 15.98 -15.46 8.96
CA GLU A 49 16.05 -15.81 10.38
C GLU A 49 17.51 -15.96 10.86
N GLU A 50 18.40 -16.57 10.06
CA GLU A 50 19.83 -16.66 10.36
C GLU A 50 20.52 -15.31 10.39
N LEU A 51 20.18 -14.40 9.44
CA LEU A 51 20.70 -13.04 9.45
C LEU A 51 20.25 -12.27 10.70
N LEU A 52 19.00 -12.41 11.11
CA LEU A 52 18.46 -11.72 12.30
C LEU A 52 19.12 -12.21 13.61
N GLN A 53 19.82 -13.34 13.63
CA GLN A 53 20.61 -13.81 14.78
C GLN A 53 21.98 -13.09 14.87
N GLN A 54 22.39 -12.40 13.81
CA GLN A 54 23.66 -11.67 13.80
C GLN A 54 23.50 -10.30 14.45
N LYS A 55 24.59 -9.81 15.04
CA LYS A 55 24.62 -8.47 15.62
C LYS A 55 24.86 -7.43 14.52
N PHE A 56 23.91 -6.53 14.30
CA PHE A 56 24.00 -5.37 13.42
C PHE A 56 23.98 -4.09 14.22
N ASP A 57 24.51 -3.01 13.63
CA ASP A 57 24.39 -1.66 14.19
C ASP A 57 23.03 -1.01 13.89
N HIS A 58 22.36 -1.45 12.82
CA HIS A 58 21.02 -1.01 12.43
C HIS A 58 20.36 -2.04 11.52
N ILE A 59 19.04 -2.25 11.68
CA ILE A 59 18.24 -3.07 10.77
C ILE A 59 17.16 -2.18 10.15
N PHE A 60 17.14 -2.12 8.82
CA PHE A 60 16.08 -1.48 8.04
C PHE A 60 15.24 -2.58 7.39
N TYR A 61 13.95 -2.59 7.67
CA TYR A 61 13.01 -3.59 7.14
C TYR A 61 11.82 -2.91 6.48
N THR A 62 11.47 -3.35 5.27
CA THR A 62 10.24 -2.99 4.57
C THR A 62 9.39 -4.24 4.35
N GLY A 63 8.12 -4.22 4.76
CA GLY A 63 7.19 -5.32 4.56
C GLY A 63 6.00 -5.31 5.50
N GLY A 64 5.33 -6.45 5.65
CA GLY A 64 4.13 -6.56 6.48
C GLY A 64 4.41 -6.51 7.98
N SER A 65 3.44 -5.99 8.75
CA SER A 65 3.54 -5.77 10.20
C SER A 65 3.85 -7.05 10.99
N ALA A 66 3.37 -8.22 10.54
CA ALA A 66 3.63 -9.49 11.21
C ALA A 66 5.15 -9.83 11.22
N VAL A 67 5.82 -9.67 10.08
CA VAL A 67 7.26 -9.89 9.97
C VAL A 67 8.03 -8.76 10.64
N GLY A 68 7.58 -7.51 10.55
CA GLY A 68 8.16 -6.37 11.26
C GLY A 68 8.27 -6.62 12.78
N LYS A 69 7.24 -7.22 13.39
CA LYS A 69 7.27 -7.64 14.81
C LYS A 69 8.34 -8.70 15.08
N ILE A 70 8.57 -9.62 14.16
CA ILE A 70 9.64 -10.66 14.28
C ILE A 70 11.01 -9.98 14.23
N VAL A 71 11.23 -9.08 13.27
CA VAL A 71 12.46 -8.31 13.13
C VAL A 71 12.74 -7.50 14.40
N MET A 72 11.77 -6.80 14.92
CA MET A 72 11.91 -6.00 16.15
C MET A 72 12.28 -6.86 17.36
N LYS A 73 11.64 -8.04 17.50
CA LYS A 73 11.96 -8.97 18.59
C LYS A 73 13.40 -9.51 18.49
N ALA A 74 13.83 -9.88 17.29
CA ALA A 74 15.20 -10.38 17.08
C ALA A 74 16.23 -9.28 17.34
N ALA A 75 15.99 -8.06 16.88
CA ALA A 75 16.86 -6.91 17.11
C ALA A 75 17.01 -6.58 18.61
N ALA A 76 15.98 -6.80 19.42
CA ALA A 76 16.03 -6.56 20.86
C ALA A 76 17.07 -7.43 21.60
N GLU A 77 17.38 -8.64 21.12
CA GLU A 77 18.40 -9.52 21.72
C GLU A 77 19.80 -8.88 21.70
N HIS A 78 20.05 -8.00 20.73
CA HIS A 78 21.31 -7.28 20.57
C HIS A 78 21.21 -5.77 20.85
N LEU A 79 20.03 -5.27 21.27
CA LEU A 79 19.72 -3.85 21.42
C LEU A 79 19.97 -3.08 20.11
N THR A 80 19.79 -3.73 18.96
CA THR A 80 19.98 -3.14 17.64
C THR A 80 18.82 -2.19 17.31
N PRO A 81 19.05 -0.94 16.97
CA PRO A 81 18.03 -0.02 16.48
C PRO A 81 17.38 -0.54 15.18
N VAL A 82 16.08 -0.34 15.04
CA VAL A 82 15.34 -0.74 13.84
C VAL A 82 14.60 0.43 13.20
N THR A 83 14.55 0.44 11.87
CA THR A 83 13.59 1.20 11.09
C THR A 83 12.65 0.22 10.40
N LEU A 84 11.36 0.33 10.68
CA LEU A 84 10.35 -0.57 10.14
C LEU A 84 9.43 0.23 9.21
N GLU A 85 9.57 0.04 7.91
CA GLU A 85 8.68 0.57 6.88
C GLU A 85 7.57 -0.46 6.62
N LEU A 86 6.41 -0.16 7.16
CA LEU A 86 5.24 -1.05 7.12
C LEU A 86 4.16 -0.40 6.25
N GLY A 87 3.02 -1.02 6.12
CA GLY A 87 1.88 -0.48 5.39
C GLY A 87 0.75 -0.09 6.33
N GLY A 88 -0.36 -0.74 6.15
CA GLY A 88 -1.58 -0.55 6.93
C GLY A 88 -2.77 -0.21 6.07
N LYS A 89 -3.92 -0.02 6.70
CA LYS A 89 -5.17 0.32 6.00
C LYS A 89 -5.26 1.83 5.79
N SER A 90 -4.61 2.32 4.71
CA SER A 90 -4.58 3.74 4.36
C SER A 90 -5.96 4.23 3.89
N PRO A 91 -6.66 5.07 4.68
CA PRO A 91 -7.98 5.59 4.32
C PRO A 91 -7.90 6.64 3.22
N CYS A 92 -8.91 6.64 2.36
CA CYS A 92 -9.16 7.71 1.41
C CYS A 92 -10.56 8.29 1.68
N ILE A 93 -10.61 9.47 2.30
CA ILE A 93 -11.85 10.16 2.69
C ILE A 93 -12.26 11.10 1.56
N VAL A 94 -13.53 11.06 1.17
CA VAL A 94 -14.05 11.90 0.09
C VAL A 94 -15.32 12.61 0.54
N GLU A 95 -15.20 13.93 0.64
CA GLU A 95 -16.28 14.86 0.98
C GLU A 95 -17.06 15.32 -0.26
N PRO A 96 -18.29 15.85 -0.12
CA PRO A 96 -19.13 16.23 -1.27
C PRO A 96 -18.66 17.48 -2.02
N ASP A 97 -17.78 18.30 -1.45
CA ASP A 97 -17.35 19.58 -2.00
C ASP A 97 -16.16 19.51 -2.97
N ILE A 98 -16.00 18.40 -3.68
CA ILE A 98 -14.87 18.09 -4.55
C ILE A 98 -15.12 18.40 -6.05
N HIS A 99 -14.11 18.19 -6.89
CA HIS A 99 -14.23 17.98 -8.33
C HIS A 99 -14.23 16.48 -8.61
N VAL A 100 -15.38 15.94 -8.90
CA VAL A 100 -15.59 14.48 -8.94
C VAL A 100 -14.66 13.79 -9.94
N GLU A 101 -14.61 14.25 -11.20
CA GLU A 101 -13.78 13.61 -12.24
C GLU A 101 -12.28 13.67 -11.91
N HIS A 102 -11.80 14.81 -11.39
CA HIS A 102 -10.40 14.95 -11.00
C HIS A 102 -10.05 14.06 -9.80
N SER A 103 -10.94 14.01 -8.81
CA SER A 103 -10.76 13.18 -7.64
C SER A 103 -10.79 11.69 -8.00
N ALA A 104 -11.73 11.26 -8.84
CA ALA A 104 -11.83 9.91 -9.35
C ALA A 104 -10.54 9.47 -10.04
N LYS A 105 -9.98 10.29 -10.95
CA LYS A 105 -8.70 9.99 -11.64
C LYS A 105 -7.55 9.78 -10.66
N ARG A 106 -7.42 10.63 -9.65
CA ARG A 106 -6.37 10.54 -8.64
C ARG A 106 -6.53 9.33 -7.73
N ILE A 107 -7.75 9.03 -7.33
CA ILE A 107 -8.06 7.86 -6.50
C ILE A 107 -7.75 6.57 -7.28
N ILE A 108 -8.24 6.46 -8.52
CA ILE A 108 -8.03 5.29 -9.38
C ILE A 108 -6.54 5.10 -9.69
N TRP A 109 -5.85 6.17 -10.08
CA TRP A 109 -4.42 6.10 -10.32
C TRP A 109 -3.66 5.64 -9.08
N GLY A 110 -3.89 6.28 -7.92
CA GLY A 110 -3.20 5.94 -6.69
C GLY A 110 -3.51 4.55 -6.15
N LYS A 111 -4.75 4.07 -6.36
CA LYS A 111 -5.14 2.72 -5.94
C LYS A 111 -4.56 1.64 -6.84
N PHE A 112 -4.57 1.82 -8.16
CA PHE A 112 -4.32 0.71 -9.09
C PHE A 112 -2.92 0.72 -9.71
N ILE A 113 -2.08 1.72 -9.44
CA ILE A 113 -0.67 1.65 -9.75
C ILE A 113 -0.06 0.38 -9.14
N ASN A 114 0.74 -0.35 -9.92
CA ASN A 114 1.30 -1.65 -9.55
C ASN A 114 0.25 -2.67 -9.08
N ALA A 115 -0.97 -2.64 -9.65
CA ALA A 115 -2.13 -3.44 -9.22
C ALA A 115 -2.42 -3.33 -7.72
N GLY A 116 -2.27 -2.14 -7.12
CA GLY A 116 -2.52 -1.87 -5.71
C GLY A 116 -1.50 -2.47 -4.74
N GLN A 117 -0.42 -3.06 -5.23
CA GLN A 117 0.66 -3.63 -4.41
C GLN A 117 1.66 -2.55 -4.00
N THR A 118 1.16 -1.54 -3.27
CA THR A 118 1.91 -0.36 -2.84
C THR A 118 1.50 -0.01 -1.42
N CYS A 119 2.46 0.16 -0.53
CA CYS A 119 2.26 0.38 0.91
C CYS A 119 1.47 1.66 1.25
N ILE A 120 1.43 2.61 0.32
CA ILE A 120 0.68 3.87 0.44
C ILE A 120 -0.55 3.90 -0.48
N ALA A 121 -0.90 2.82 -1.19
CA ALA A 121 -2.13 2.81 -1.98
C ALA A 121 -3.35 3.07 -1.08
N PRO A 122 -4.36 3.83 -1.53
CA PRO A 122 -5.65 3.87 -0.85
C PRO A 122 -6.15 2.44 -0.60
N ASP A 123 -6.29 2.05 0.67
CA ASP A 123 -6.66 0.69 1.00
C ASP A 123 -8.18 0.51 1.02
N TYR A 124 -8.90 1.54 1.43
CA TYR A 124 -10.36 1.65 1.34
C TYR A 124 -10.80 3.10 1.12
N LEU A 125 -12.00 3.27 0.57
CA LEU A 125 -12.63 4.54 0.30
C LEU A 125 -13.76 4.81 1.29
N LEU A 126 -13.67 5.92 2.02
CA LEU A 126 -14.78 6.50 2.75
C LEU A 126 -15.39 7.60 1.90
N VAL A 127 -16.60 7.40 1.41
CA VAL A 127 -17.28 8.36 0.53
C VAL A 127 -18.53 8.90 1.20
N HIS A 128 -18.66 10.24 1.19
CA HIS A 128 -19.90 10.88 1.67
C HIS A 128 -21.09 10.45 0.80
N ARG A 129 -22.20 10.07 1.43
CA ARG A 129 -23.37 9.52 0.74
C ARG A 129 -23.91 10.36 -0.41
N GLU A 130 -23.82 11.70 -0.29
CA GLU A 130 -24.35 12.63 -1.28
C GLU A 130 -23.69 12.53 -2.66
N ILE A 131 -22.43 12.08 -2.72
CA ILE A 131 -21.67 12.02 -3.98
C ILE A 131 -21.26 10.61 -4.38
N LYS A 132 -21.65 9.60 -3.60
CA LYS A 132 -21.21 8.22 -3.82
C LYS A 132 -21.48 7.73 -5.24
N GLU A 133 -22.71 7.89 -5.72
CA GLU A 133 -23.11 7.39 -7.05
C GLU A 133 -22.34 8.10 -8.17
N GLU A 134 -22.20 9.42 -8.07
CA GLU A 134 -21.46 10.22 -9.04
C GLU A 134 -19.98 9.88 -9.05
N LEU A 135 -19.36 9.76 -7.87
CA LEU A 135 -17.95 9.40 -7.76
C LEU A 135 -17.67 7.98 -8.27
N VAL A 136 -18.53 7.00 -7.92
CA VAL A 136 -18.40 5.62 -8.41
C VAL A 136 -18.51 5.58 -9.93
N SER A 137 -19.47 6.28 -10.53
CA SER A 137 -19.61 6.36 -11.98
C SER A 137 -18.37 6.96 -12.65
N ALA A 138 -17.81 8.03 -12.08
CA ALA A 138 -16.59 8.64 -12.57
C ALA A 138 -15.37 7.71 -12.42
N MET A 139 -15.26 6.96 -11.31
CA MET A 139 -14.20 5.98 -11.10
C MET A 139 -14.27 4.82 -12.11
N GLN A 140 -15.48 4.32 -12.44
CA GLN A 140 -15.66 3.31 -13.48
C GLN A 140 -15.21 3.80 -14.85
N ALA A 141 -15.56 5.03 -15.22
CA ALA A 141 -15.09 5.67 -16.45
C ALA A 141 -13.55 5.82 -16.49
N CYS A 142 -12.92 6.16 -15.35
CA CYS A 142 -11.46 6.22 -15.24
C CYS A 142 -10.79 4.86 -15.40
N LEU A 143 -11.36 3.78 -14.87
CA LEU A 143 -10.82 2.43 -15.07
C LEU A 143 -10.78 2.06 -16.56
N GLN A 144 -11.85 2.37 -17.29
CA GLN A 144 -11.92 2.14 -18.72
C GLN A 144 -10.94 3.05 -19.51
N GLU A 145 -10.80 4.33 -19.10
CA GLU A 145 -9.84 5.26 -19.72
C GLU A 145 -8.38 4.78 -19.53
N PHE A 146 -8.02 4.26 -18.35
CA PHE A 146 -6.64 3.92 -18.02
C PHE A 146 -6.23 2.53 -18.51
N TYR A 147 -7.13 1.55 -18.47
CA TYR A 147 -6.80 0.15 -18.72
C TYR A 147 -7.54 -0.47 -19.89
N GLY A 148 -8.44 0.29 -20.55
CA GLY A 148 -9.25 -0.18 -21.67
C GLY A 148 -10.45 -1.05 -21.23
N GLU A 149 -11.11 -1.66 -22.22
CA GLU A 149 -12.25 -2.56 -21.98
C GLU A 149 -11.80 -3.90 -21.38
N ASN A 150 -10.58 -4.33 -21.67
CA ASN A 150 -9.99 -5.55 -21.14
C ASN A 150 -8.66 -5.25 -20.41
N PRO A 151 -8.69 -4.93 -19.12
CA PRO A 151 -7.49 -4.63 -18.34
C PRO A 151 -6.47 -5.79 -18.31
N GLN A 152 -6.91 -7.04 -18.53
CA GLN A 152 -6.01 -8.19 -18.61
C GLN A 152 -5.01 -8.09 -19.77
N GLU A 153 -5.40 -7.46 -20.87
CA GLU A 153 -4.55 -7.26 -22.05
C GLU A 153 -3.78 -5.94 -22.02
N SER A 154 -4.05 -5.08 -21.06
CA SER A 154 -3.36 -3.80 -20.91
C SER A 154 -1.88 -4.01 -20.56
N SER A 155 -0.99 -3.36 -21.32
CA SER A 155 0.45 -3.30 -21.01
C SER A 155 0.76 -2.49 -19.74
N ASP A 156 -0.18 -1.64 -19.31
CA ASP A 156 -0.03 -0.73 -18.19
C ASP A 156 -0.56 -1.32 -16.88
N TYR A 157 -1.09 -2.55 -16.92
CA TYR A 157 -1.65 -3.22 -15.75
C TYR A 157 -0.82 -4.41 -15.29
N SER A 158 -0.38 -4.36 -14.04
CA SER A 158 0.48 -5.37 -13.42
C SER A 158 -0.25 -6.67 -13.05
N ARG A 159 0.51 -7.66 -12.60
CA ARG A 159 0.03 -8.95 -12.06
C ARG A 159 0.33 -9.04 -10.56
N ILE A 160 -0.40 -9.92 -9.87
CA ILE A 160 -0.12 -10.19 -8.45
C ILE A 160 1.20 -10.96 -8.35
N VAL A 161 2.08 -10.52 -7.46
CA VAL A 161 3.46 -10.97 -7.38
C VAL A 161 3.60 -12.46 -7.07
N SER A 162 2.69 -13.05 -6.31
CA SER A 162 2.74 -14.47 -5.93
C SER A 162 1.37 -15.12 -5.91
N GLU A 163 1.35 -16.45 -6.10
CA GLU A 163 0.14 -17.26 -6.01
C GLU A 163 -0.53 -17.17 -4.63
N LYS A 164 0.28 -17.14 -3.56
CA LYS A 164 -0.22 -16.98 -2.19
C LYS A 164 -1.03 -15.68 -2.04
N HIS A 165 -0.50 -14.55 -2.53
CA HIS A 165 -1.19 -13.26 -2.48
C HIS A 165 -2.41 -13.25 -3.39
N PHE A 166 -2.32 -13.83 -4.59
CA PHE A 166 -3.45 -13.98 -5.50
C PHE A 166 -4.61 -14.73 -4.82
N ASN A 167 -4.33 -15.88 -4.21
CA ASN A 167 -5.35 -16.70 -3.56
C ASN A 167 -5.99 -15.98 -2.36
N ARG A 168 -5.22 -15.20 -1.59
CA ARG A 168 -5.75 -14.37 -0.50
C ARG A 168 -6.68 -13.27 -1.04
N LEU A 169 -6.23 -12.53 -2.03
CA LEU A 169 -6.99 -11.41 -2.60
C LEU A 169 -8.29 -11.87 -3.25
N ARG A 170 -8.26 -13.01 -3.95
CA ARG A 170 -9.46 -13.57 -4.59
C ARG A 170 -10.59 -13.81 -3.58
N GLN A 171 -10.28 -14.18 -2.34
CA GLN A 171 -11.29 -14.40 -1.29
C GLN A 171 -12.02 -13.12 -0.89
N PHE A 172 -11.45 -11.95 -1.12
CA PHE A 172 -12.11 -10.68 -0.82
C PHE A 172 -13.19 -10.30 -1.81
N LEU A 173 -13.19 -10.86 -3.02
CA LEU A 173 -14.19 -10.55 -4.06
C LEU A 173 -15.62 -10.99 -3.68
N ASP A 174 -15.76 -11.94 -2.77
CA ASP A 174 -17.04 -12.46 -2.31
C ASP A 174 -17.59 -11.70 -1.07
N GLN A 175 -16.88 -10.65 -0.59
CA GLN A 175 -17.18 -9.97 0.67
C GLN A 175 -17.95 -8.66 0.52
N GLY A 176 -18.52 -8.43 -0.65
CA GLY A 176 -19.30 -7.24 -0.95
C GLY A 176 -19.97 -7.40 -2.31
N LYS A 177 -20.45 -6.29 -2.85
CA LYS A 177 -20.98 -6.22 -4.20
C LYS A 177 -19.89 -5.69 -5.15
N VAL A 178 -19.36 -6.53 -6.02
CA VAL A 178 -18.52 -6.07 -7.13
C VAL A 178 -19.34 -5.16 -8.04
N ILE A 179 -18.89 -3.94 -8.23
CA ILE A 179 -19.53 -2.92 -9.08
C ILE A 179 -18.69 -2.52 -10.30
N ALA A 180 -17.41 -2.92 -10.30
CA ALA A 180 -16.51 -2.89 -11.45
C ALA A 180 -15.40 -3.93 -11.24
N GLY A 181 -14.90 -4.55 -12.30
CA GLY A 181 -13.89 -5.60 -12.25
C GLY A 181 -14.41 -6.90 -11.65
N GLY A 182 -13.57 -7.60 -10.88
CA GLY A 182 -13.90 -8.87 -10.24
C GLY A 182 -13.42 -10.10 -11.01
N GLU A 183 -13.02 -9.95 -12.28
CA GLU A 183 -12.48 -11.03 -13.09
C GLU A 183 -11.10 -11.45 -12.57
N THR A 184 -10.84 -12.75 -12.61
CA THR A 184 -9.56 -13.31 -12.18
C THR A 184 -9.05 -14.39 -13.13
N ASP A 185 -7.72 -14.45 -13.28
CA ASP A 185 -7.04 -15.52 -13.98
C ASP A 185 -5.88 -16.04 -13.13
N ALA A 186 -5.99 -17.29 -12.68
CA ALA A 186 -5.00 -17.91 -11.80
C ALA A 186 -3.68 -18.23 -12.53
N GLU A 187 -3.73 -18.52 -13.83
CA GLU A 187 -2.53 -18.86 -14.60
C GLU A 187 -1.57 -17.67 -14.71
N THR A 188 -2.13 -16.48 -14.92
CA THR A 188 -1.36 -15.24 -15.02
C THR A 188 -1.32 -14.46 -13.70
N ARG A 189 -2.01 -14.91 -12.65
CA ARG A 189 -2.21 -14.21 -11.37
C ARG A 189 -2.84 -12.83 -11.59
N TYR A 190 -3.75 -12.74 -12.52
CA TYR A 190 -4.51 -11.54 -12.80
C TYR A 190 -5.70 -11.42 -11.86
N ILE A 191 -5.90 -10.22 -11.33
CA ILE A 191 -7.13 -9.77 -10.68
C ILE A 191 -7.45 -8.41 -11.31
N ALA A 192 -8.64 -8.28 -11.86
CA ALA A 192 -9.10 -7.03 -12.44
C ALA A 192 -9.08 -5.88 -11.42
N PRO A 193 -8.86 -4.63 -11.84
CA PRO A 193 -9.06 -3.48 -10.97
C PRO A 193 -10.52 -3.44 -10.50
N THR A 194 -10.73 -3.66 -9.21
CA THR A 194 -12.05 -3.98 -8.65
C THR A 194 -12.53 -2.92 -7.68
N LEU A 195 -13.76 -2.44 -7.89
CA LEU A 195 -14.50 -1.64 -6.92
C LEU A 195 -15.51 -2.52 -6.20
N LEU A 196 -15.45 -2.54 -4.87
CA LEU A 196 -16.26 -3.40 -4.02
C LEU A 196 -17.18 -2.54 -3.15
N ASP A 197 -18.48 -2.53 -3.43
CA ASP A 197 -19.50 -1.81 -2.66
C ASP A 197 -20.13 -2.70 -1.58
N ARG A 198 -20.90 -2.09 -0.67
CA ARG A 198 -21.62 -2.76 0.42
C ARG A 198 -20.68 -3.54 1.36
N VAL A 199 -19.51 -2.99 1.60
CA VAL A 199 -18.57 -3.50 2.60
C VAL A 199 -18.86 -2.85 3.94
N SER A 200 -18.79 -3.64 5.00
CA SER A 200 -18.87 -3.18 6.39
C SER A 200 -17.49 -3.22 7.06
N TRP A 201 -17.37 -2.54 8.20
CA TRP A 201 -16.12 -2.51 8.97
C TRP A 201 -15.72 -3.87 9.54
N GLU A 202 -16.69 -4.78 9.69
CA GLU A 202 -16.54 -6.12 10.23
C GLU A 202 -16.14 -7.17 9.18
N ASP A 203 -16.14 -6.79 7.90
CA ASP A 203 -15.81 -7.71 6.82
C ASP A 203 -14.31 -8.02 6.81
N PRO A 204 -13.89 -9.27 6.50
CA PRO A 204 -12.49 -9.68 6.48
C PRO A 204 -11.59 -8.83 5.58
N VAL A 205 -12.11 -8.22 4.50
CA VAL A 205 -11.37 -7.28 3.66
C VAL A 205 -10.94 -6.01 4.42
N MET A 206 -11.57 -5.73 5.58
CA MET A 206 -11.24 -4.61 6.45
C MET A 206 -10.32 -4.99 7.63
N GLU A 207 -9.99 -6.27 7.84
CA GLU A 207 -9.16 -6.70 8.97
C GLU A 207 -7.67 -6.40 8.77
N GLU A 208 -7.16 -6.57 7.54
CA GLU A 208 -5.74 -6.37 7.21
C GLU A 208 -5.55 -5.53 5.94
N GLU A 209 -4.33 -5.06 5.70
CA GLU A 209 -3.93 -4.38 4.46
C GLU A 209 -4.23 -5.26 3.25
N ILE A 210 -4.94 -4.72 2.27
CA ILE A 210 -5.32 -5.45 1.05
C ILE A 210 -4.08 -5.74 0.19
N PHE A 211 -3.25 -4.73 -0.06
CA PHE A 211 -2.06 -4.84 -0.91
C PHE A 211 -2.35 -5.50 -2.26
N GLY A 212 -3.39 -4.98 -2.92
CA GLY A 212 -3.92 -5.55 -4.16
C GLY A 212 -4.99 -4.67 -4.80
N PRO A 213 -5.49 -5.07 -5.99
CA PRO A 213 -6.33 -4.23 -6.84
C PRO A 213 -7.83 -4.30 -6.46
N ILE A 214 -8.13 -4.24 -5.19
CA ILE A 214 -9.50 -4.24 -4.68
C ILE A 214 -9.68 -3.00 -3.82
N LEU A 215 -10.66 -2.16 -4.15
CA LEU A 215 -11.01 -0.95 -3.41
C LEU A 215 -12.39 -1.11 -2.78
N PRO A 216 -12.47 -1.43 -1.47
CA PRO A 216 -13.72 -1.39 -0.72
C PRO A 216 -14.21 0.06 -0.60
N ILE A 217 -15.52 0.24 -0.76
CA ILE A 217 -16.21 1.52 -0.67
C ILE A 217 -17.18 1.46 0.51
N ILE A 218 -16.93 2.30 1.51
CA ILE A 218 -17.76 2.46 2.68
C ILE A 218 -18.40 3.86 2.65
N GLU A 219 -19.71 3.89 2.76
CA GLU A 219 -20.48 5.11 2.80
C GLU A 219 -20.50 5.72 4.21
N TYR A 220 -20.40 7.03 4.30
CA TYR A 220 -20.61 7.74 5.56
C TYR A 220 -21.44 9.02 5.36
N ASP A 221 -21.94 9.59 6.46
CA ASP A 221 -22.72 10.82 6.50
C ASP A 221 -22.25 11.80 7.59
N ASP A 222 -21.33 11.37 8.43
CA ASP A 222 -20.80 12.13 9.55
C ASP A 222 -19.28 11.95 9.63
N LEU A 223 -18.53 13.02 9.36
CA LEU A 223 -17.07 13.02 9.34
C LEU A 223 -16.48 12.66 10.72
N ASP A 224 -17.14 13.02 11.83
CA ASP A 224 -16.67 12.70 13.17
C ASP A 224 -16.71 11.20 13.43
N ARG A 225 -17.76 10.54 12.96
CA ARG A 225 -17.86 9.07 13.00
C ARG A 225 -16.83 8.40 12.12
N ALA A 226 -16.62 8.94 10.91
CA ALA A 226 -15.58 8.42 10.00
C ALA A 226 -14.18 8.52 10.63
N ILE A 227 -13.85 9.65 11.26
CA ILE A 227 -12.59 9.85 12.00
C ILE A 227 -12.48 8.87 13.18
N ALA A 228 -13.56 8.69 13.95
CA ALA A 228 -13.56 7.75 15.06
C ALA A 228 -13.29 6.31 14.62
N GLN A 229 -13.86 5.89 13.49
CA GLN A 229 -13.59 4.58 12.89
C GLN A 229 -12.15 4.43 12.39
N ILE A 230 -11.60 5.44 11.72
CA ILE A 230 -10.19 5.45 11.31
C ILE A 230 -9.28 5.28 12.54
N ASN A 231 -9.55 5.98 13.61
CA ASN A 231 -8.75 5.95 14.84
C ASN A 231 -8.90 4.64 15.63
N ALA A 232 -9.92 3.83 15.34
CA ALA A 232 -10.06 2.49 15.92
C ALA A 232 -9.10 1.47 15.31
N TYR A 233 -8.54 1.76 14.13
CA TYR A 233 -7.52 0.93 13.49
C TYR A 233 -6.10 1.37 13.89
N PRO A 234 -5.09 0.48 13.71
CA PRO A 234 -3.69 0.87 13.81
C PRO A 234 -3.36 2.01 12.84
N LYS A 235 -2.45 2.90 13.24
CA LYS A 235 -2.02 4.03 12.41
C LYS A 235 -1.52 3.55 11.06
N PRO A 236 -2.06 4.05 9.94
CA PRO A 236 -1.63 3.69 8.60
C PRO A 236 -0.38 4.48 8.19
N LEU A 237 0.32 3.99 7.16
CA LEU A 237 1.44 4.72 6.55
C LEU A 237 0.96 5.99 5.81
N ALA A 238 -0.21 5.94 5.17
CA ALA A 238 -0.77 7.10 4.47
C ALA A 238 -2.24 7.35 4.81
N LEU A 239 -2.67 8.61 4.65
CA LEU A 239 -4.07 9.04 4.74
C LEU A 239 -4.34 10.07 3.64
N TYR A 240 -5.50 9.96 3.01
CA TYR A 240 -5.94 10.83 1.91
C TYR A 240 -7.26 11.49 2.26
N LEU A 241 -7.36 12.78 1.97
CA LEU A 241 -8.60 13.53 2.10
C LEU A 241 -8.86 14.37 0.86
N PHE A 242 -10.02 14.20 0.28
CA PHE A 242 -10.55 15.03 -0.79
C PHE A 242 -11.66 15.94 -0.23
N SER A 243 -11.36 17.22 -0.11
CA SER A 243 -12.27 18.28 0.30
C SER A 243 -11.68 19.65 -0.03
N LYS A 244 -12.50 20.65 -0.32
CA LYS A 244 -12.11 22.07 -0.45
C LYS A 244 -12.29 22.82 0.86
N ASP A 245 -13.05 22.30 1.81
CA ASP A 245 -13.32 22.93 3.10
C ASP A 245 -12.08 22.86 4.00
N LYS A 246 -11.50 24.04 4.26
CA LYS A 246 -10.31 24.16 5.13
C LYS A 246 -10.54 23.70 6.56
N ASN A 247 -11.75 23.86 7.09
CA ASN A 247 -12.07 23.42 8.45
C ASN A 247 -12.08 21.89 8.54
N LYS A 248 -12.66 21.20 7.54
CA LYS A 248 -12.65 19.76 7.45
C LYS A 248 -11.21 19.22 7.25
N GLN A 249 -10.42 19.87 6.38
CA GLN A 249 -9.01 19.55 6.20
C GLN A 249 -8.26 19.64 7.54
N GLN A 250 -8.40 20.77 8.26
CA GLN A 250 -7.75 21.00 9.53
C GLN A 250 -8.21 19.99 10.60
N LYS A 251 -9.50 19.68 10.64
CA LYS A 251 -10.08 18.70 11.55
C LYS A 251 -9.46 17.31 11.35
N VAL A 252 -9.42 16.81 10.11
CA VAL A 252 -8.81 15.50 9.80
C VAL A 252 -7.34 15.49 10.18
N LEU A 253 -6.58 16.55 9.85
CA LEU A 253 -5.16 16.66 10.20
C LEU A 253 -4.90 16.67 11.72
N GLN A 254 -5.81 17.23 12.50
CA GLN A 254 -5.66 17.32 13.97
C GLN A 254 -6.16 16.08 14.70
N GLU A 255 -7.19 15.43 14.18
CA GLU A 255 -7.89 14.35 14.89
C GLU A 255 -7.50 12.95 14.39
N THR A 256 -6.65 12.83 13.37
CA THR A 256 -6.12 11.55 12.88
C THR A 256 -4.60 11.50 12.97
N SER A 257 -4.03 10.32 12.79
CA SER A 257 -2.57 10.13 12.75
C SER A 257 -2.20 9.11 11.69
N ALA A 258 -1.29 9.50 10.78
CA ALA A 258 -0.71 8.66 9.74
C ALA A 258 0.76 9.03 9.54
N GLY A 259 1.52 8.19 8.85
CA GLY A 259 2.90 8.51 8.46
C GLY A 259 2.95 9.72 7.51
N GLY A 260 2.10 9.75 6.49
CA GLY A 260 1.94 10.88 5.57
C GLY A 260 0.48 11.19 5.27
N VAL A 261 0.16 12.46 5.04
CA VAL A 261 -1.19 12.90 4.66
C VAL A 261 -1.12 13.68 3.35
N THR A 262 -2.04 13.39 2.43
CA THR A 262 -2.18 14.15 1.19
C THR A 262 -3.60 14.69 1.05
N LEU A 263 -3.70 15.96 0.72
CA LEU A 263 -4.97 16.64 0.49
C LEU A 263 -5.25 16.80 -1.00
N ASN A 264 -6.42 16.36 -1.45
CA ASN A 264 -6.90 16.43 -2.83
C ASN A 264 -6.00 15.73 -3.86
N ASP A 265 -5.21 14.76 -3.42
CA ASP A 265 -4.41 13.87 -4.24
C ASP A 265 -4.14 12.55 -3.52
N THR A 266 -3.45 11.62 -4.19
CA THR A 266 -2.98 10.36 -3.61
C THR A 266 -1.52 10.16 -3.93
N ILE A 267 -0.80 9.41 -3.07
CA ILE A 267 0.59 8.95 -3.28
C ILE A 267 1.64 10.09 -3.39
N ILE A 268 1.32 11.23 -3.99
CA ILE A 268 2.27 12.26 -4.42
C ILE A 268 3.17 12.83 -3.29
N HIS A 269 2.81 12.65 -2.02
CA HIS A 269 3.65 13.08 -0.90
C HIS A 269 5.04 12.45 -0.90
N ILE A 270 5.22 11.28 -1.51
CA ILE A 270 6.53 10.63 -1.63
C ILE A 270 7.47 11.30 -2.65
N ALA A 271 6.94 12.16 -3.51
CA ALA A 271 7.75 12.85 -4.53
C ALA A 271 8.63 13.96 -3.94
N SER A 272 8.33 14.44 -2.73
CA SER A 272 9.10 15.47 -2.06
C SER A 272 10.16 14.86 -1.13
N THR A 273 11.43 15.20 -1.37
CA THR A 273 12.53 14.82 -0.48
C THR A 273 12.58 15.65 0.81
N GLU A 274 11.79 16.72 0.88
CA GLU A 274 11.69 17.60 2.06
C GLU A 274 10.71 17.04 3.12
N LEU A 275 9.89 16.08 2.75
CA LEU A 275 8.97 15.41 3.66
C LEU A 275 9.59 14.09 4.14
N PRO A 276 9.49 13.80 5.44
CA PRO A 276 9.84 12.47 5.92
C PRO A 276 8.89 11.43 5.32
N PHE A 277 9.39 10.23 5.09
CA PHE A 277 8.58 9.09 4.70
C PHE A 277 8.23 8.26 5.95
N GLY A 278 6.93 8.17 6.24
CA GLY A 278 6.45 7.44 7.41
C GLY A 278 6.42 8.22 8.71
#